data_e70b3c75a411ed8fa52eae9870890a9d
#
_entry.id   e70b3c75a411ed8fa52eae9870890a9d
#
_cell.length_a   1.000
_cell.length_b   1.000
_cell.length_c   1.000
_cell.angle_alpha   90.00
_cell.angle_beta   90.00
_cell.angle_gamma   90.00
#
_symmetry.space_group_name_H-M   'P 1'
#
loop_
_entity.id
_entity.type
_entity.pdbx_description
1 polymer ?
#
loop_
_entity_poly.entity_id
_entity_poly.type
_entity_poly.pdbx_seq_one_letter_code
_entity_poly.pdbx_strand_id
1 'polypeptide(L)'
;MKKLITLVCFIICGLQICNAQYTTEKYTVAIADFTGYYTEEMFSACLAAMPICRVTAINWNDVAETNMADEVDFIITANIGEVATEQKTGTQLLTGAEYTYYSCKVNYTLVMTDAKTDKIVATRNSFFTNTDQDPDKAATGCLKFSDQDLRRLVDNGCIVKVPIATLQDVKKNKAQTAIIDAGPNIGICEGLYFDIQVESEISGRTFYKTIGAAKVKEVLSDELTICEITKGGKDVVTYINEGSTLILSSKEEPLIHF
;
A
#
# COMPACT_ATOMS: atom_id res chain seq x y z
N MET A 1 30.21 -28.63 -36.23
CA MET A 1 28.79 -28.43 -35.83
C MET A 1 28.52 -28.70 -34.36
N LYS A 2 29.07 -29.79 -33.72
CA LYS A 2 28.81 -30.05 -32.27
C LYS A 2 29.29 -28.94 -31.31
N LYS A 3 30.43 -28.27 -31.60
CA LYS A 3 30.96 -27.17 -30.75
C LYS A 3 30.16 -25.88 -30.80
N LEU A 4 29.44 -25.62 -31.91
CA LEU A 4 28.62 -24.43 -32.06
C LEU A 4 27.29 -24.54 -31.26
N ILE A 5 26.73 -25.75 -31.19
CA ILE A 5 25.51 -26.04 -30.42
C ILE A 5 25.75 -25.89 -28.92
N THR A 6 26.94 -26.32 -28.44
CA THR A 6 27.30 -26.18 -27.01
C THR A 6 27.50 -24.72 -26.61
N LEU A 7 28.03 -23.88 -27.49
CA LEU A 7 28.17 -22.42 -27.22
C LEU A 7 26.84 -21.71 -27.18
N VAL A 8 25.88 -22.05 -28.04
CA VAL A 8 24.53 -21.47 -28.05
C VAL A 8 23.73 -21.88 -26.81
N CYS A 9 23.86 -23.15 -26.35
CA CYS A 9 23.24 -23.58 -25.10
C CYS A 9 23.84 -22.87 -23.87
N PHE A 10 25.14 -22.56 -23.84
CA PHE A 10 25.74 -21.79 -22.75
C PHE A 10 25.31 -20.33 -22.73
N ILE A 11 25.09 -19.72 -23.89
CA ILE A 11 24.55 -18.34 -23.99
C ILE A 11 23.09 -18.27 -23.55
N ILE A 12 22.28 -19.31 -23.84
CA ILE A 12 20.89 -19.37 -23.43
C ILE A 12 20.73 -19.66 -21.93
N CYS A 13 21.61 -20.49 -21.33
CA CYS A 13 21.62 -20.73 -19.88
C CYS A 13 22.24 -19.57 -19.06
N GLY A 14 23.05 -18.70 -19.67
CA GLY A 14 23.67 -17.54 -19.01
C GLY A 14 22.77 -16.31 -18.89
N LEU A 15 21.61 -16.31 -19.54
CA LEU A 15 20.57 -15.26 -19.44
C LEU A 15 19.41 -15.68 -18.51
N GLN A 16 19.69 -16.34 -17.40
CA GLN A 16 18.82 -16.17 -16.25
C GLN A 16 19.08 -14.78 -15.69
N ILE A 17 18.52 -13.78 -16.38
CA ILE A 17 18.26 -12.48 -15.82
C ILE A 17 17.46 -12.77 -14.55
N CYS A 18 18.05 -12.53 -13.37
CA CYS A 18 17.30 -12.39 -12.14
C CYS A 18 16.27 -11.29 -12.40
N ASN A 19 15.09 -11.67 -12.86
CA ASN A 19 13.99 -10.76 -12.99
C ASN A 19 13.62 -10.33 -11.57
N ALA A 20 14.18 -9.22 -11.12
CA ALA A 20 13.51 -8.44 -10.11
C ALA A 20 12.08 -8.27 -10.65
N GLN A 21 11.10 -8.93 -10.01
CA GLN A 21 9.75 -8.93 -10.53
C GLN A 21 9.19 -7.53 -10.29
N TYR A 22 9.31 -6.67 -11.32
CA TYR A 22 8.73 -5.34 -11.28
C TYR A 22 7.21 -5.45 -11.38
N THR A 23 6.54 -4.53 -10.72
CA THR A 23 5.08 -4.41 -10.82
C THR A 23 4.74 -3.84 -12.19
N THR A 24 3.94 -4.56 -12.95
CA THR A 24 3.54 -4.19 -14.32
C THR A 24 2.09 -3.76 -14.42
N GLU A 25 1.27 -4.13 -13.43
CA GLU A 25 -0.16 -3.87 -13.40
C GLU A 25 -0.61 -3.45 -12.00
N LYS A 26 -1.72 -2.75 -11.94
CA LYS A 26 -2.36 -2.36 -10.68
C LYS A 26 -2.99 -3.57 -10.02
N TYR A 27 -2.71 -3.78 -8.75
CA TYR A 27 -3.28 -4.90 -8.01
C TYR A 27 -4.80 -4.83 -7.95
N THR A 28 -5.44 -5.99 -8.14
CA THR A 28 -6.87 -6.18 -7.92
C THR A 28 -7.10 -6.76 -6.53
N VAL A 29 -7.87 -6.04 -5.71
CA VAL A 29 -8.18 -6.39 -4.33
C VAL A 29 -9.67 -6.63 -4.19
N ALA A 30 -10.05 -7.86 -3.87
CA ALA A 30 -11.43 -8.22 -3.56
C ALA A 30 -11.72 -8.04 -2.07
N ILE A 31 -12.92 -7.58 -1.75
CA ILE A 31 -13.41 -7.46 -0.38
C ILE A 31 -14.42 -8.57 -0.13
N ALA A 32 -14.16 -9.43 0.87
CA ALA A 32 -14.96 -10.62 1.17
C ALA A 32 -15.00 -10.95 2.67
N ASP A 33 -15.94 -11.79 3.05
CA ASP A 33 -16.01 -12.49 4.35
C ASP A 33 -15.92 -11.58 5.58
N PHE A 34 -16.75 -10.55 5.61
CA PHE A 34 -16.92 -9.75 6.83
C PHE A 34 -17.73 -10.53 7.85
N THR A 35 -17.22 -10.62 9.07
CA THR A 35 -17.84 -11.34 10.19
C THR A 35 -18.04 -10.42 11.40
N GLY A 36 -19.00 -10.75 12.27
CA GLY A 36 -19.31 -9.99 13.47
C GLY A 36 -20.57 -9.13 13.34
N TYR A 37 -20.55 -7.93 13.93
CA TYR A 37 -21.70 -7.03 13.96
C TYR A 37 -21.66 -6.02 12.79
N TYR A 38 -22.83 -5.59 12.30
CA TYR A 38 -22.96 -4.56 11.26
C TYR A 38 -22.13 -4.83 10.00
N THR A 39 -22.06 -6.09 9.59
CA THR A 39 -21.18 -6.54 8.49
C THR A 39 -21.50 -5.88 7.16
N GLU A 40 -22.78 -5.69 6.83
CA GLU A 40 -23.21 -5.10 5.55
C GLU A 40 -22.85 -3.62 5.45
N GLU A 41 -23.15 -2.83 6.49
CA GLU A 41 -22.83 -1.40 6.54
C GLU A 41 -21.33 -1.18 6.54
N MET A 42 -20.58 -1.96 7.31
CA MET A 42 -19.12 -1.87 7.37
C MET A 42 -18.47 -2.34 6.07
N PHE A 43 -19.00 -3.38 5.42
CA PHE A 43 -18.54 -3.80 4.10
C PHE A 43 -18.68 -2.67 3.06
N SER A 44 -19.86 -2.05 2.98
CA SER A 44 -20.11 -0.91 2.09
C SER A 44 -19.19 0.27 2.39
N ALA A 45 -18.95 0.56 3.68
CA ALA A 45 -18.03 1.60 4.11
C ALA A 45 -16.57 1.28 3.74
N CYS A 46 -16.15 0.02 3.86
CA CYS A 46 -14.82 -0.42 3.45
C CYS A 46 -14.61 -0.23 1.95
N LEU A 47 -15.54 -0.69 1.14
CA LEU A 47 -15.47 -0.56 -0.33
C LEU A 47 -15.38 0.92 -0.75
N ALA A 48 -16.18 1.79 -0.12
CA ALA A 48 -16.17 3.23 -0.42
C ALA A 48 -14.87 3.94 0.00
N ALA A 49 -14.19 3.45 1.04
CA ALA A 49 -12.96 4.04 1.57
C ALA A 49 -11.68 3.43 0.99
N MET A 50 -11.78 2.46 0.06
CA MET A 50 -10.60 1.86 -0.57
C MET A 50 -9.78 2.89 -1.35
N PRO A 51 -8.44 2.86 -1.24
CA PRO A 51 -7.57 3.79 -1.96
C PRO A 51 -7.47 3.43 -3.45
N ILE A 52 -8.49 3.82 -4.23
CA ILE A 52 -8.63 3.49 -5.67
C ILE A 52 -7.46 3.99 -6.53
N CYS A 53 -6.67 4.96 -6.07
CA CYS A 53 -5.44 5.36 -6.74
C CYS A 53 -4.36 4.26 -6.64
N ARG A 54 -4.39 3.42 -5.60
CA ARG A 54 -3.42 2.36 -5.32
C ARG A 54 -3.82 1.02 -5.91
N VAL A 55 -5.10 0.66 -5.84
CA VAL A 55 -5.62 -0.66 -6.20
C VAL A 55 -6.93 -0.55 -6.97
N THR A 56 -7.28 -1.61 -7.71
CA THR A 56 -8.63 -1.84 -8.21
C THR A 56 -9.40 -2.61 -7.15
N ALA A 57 -10.40 -1.98 -6.54
CA ALA A 57 -11.22 -2.62 -5.49
C ALA A 57 -12.49 -3.21 -6.11
N ILE A 58 -12.78 -4.48 -5.78
CA ILE A 58 -13.96 -5.19 -6.26
C ILE A 58 -14.66 -5.93 -5.12
N ASN A 59 -15.95 -6.20 -5.30
CA ASN A 59 -16.71 -7.04 -4.39
C ASN A 59 -16.47 -8.52 -4.75
N TRP A 60 -16.14 -9.37 -3.77
CA TRP A 60 -15.92 -10.80 -4.00
C TRP A 60 -17.15 -11.53 -4.57
N ASN A 61 -18.36 -11.11 -4.21
CA ASN A 61 -19.57 -11.71 -4.77
C ASN A 61 -19.67 -11.52 -6.29
N ASP A 62 -19.24 -10.33 -6.79
CA ASP A 62 -19.23 -10.05 -8.23
C ASP A 62 -18.18 -10.93 -8.94
N VAL A 63 -17.05 -11.22 -8.28
CA VAL A 63 -16.00 -12.11 -8.78
C VAL A 63 -16.50 -13.54 -8.94
N ALA A 64 -17.23 -14.04 -7.94
CA ALA A 64 -17.79 -15.41 -7.95
C ALA A 64 -18.80 -15.61 -9.10
N GLU A 65 -19.56 -14.58 -9.45
CA GLU A 65 -20.53 -14.62 -10.54
C GLU A 65 -19.86 -14.55 -11.93
N THR A 66 -18.70 -13.91 -12.04
CA THR A 66 -18.04 -13.64 -13.34
C THR A 66 -16.88 -14.57 -13.67
N ASN A 67 -16.53 -15.54 -12.80
CA ASN A 67 -15.35 -16.41 -12.91
C ASN A 67 -14.00 -15.64 -13.01
N MET A 68 -13.93 -14.44 -12.44
CA MET A 68 -12.72 -13.61 -12.42
C MET A 68 -11.80 -13.88 -11.21
N ALA A 69 -11.94 -15.02 -10.54
CA ALA A 69 -11.16 -15.35 -9.34
C ALA A 69 -9.64 -15.36 -9.59
N ASP A 70 -9.22 -15.75 -10.80
CA ASP A 70 -7.81 -15.77 -11.20
C ASP A 70 -7.21 -14.36 -11.40
N GLU A 71 -8.05 -13.33 -11.55
CA GLU A 71 -7.64 -11.93 -11.73
C GLU A 71 -7.48 -11.18 -10.40
N VAL A 72 -7.84 -11.83 -9.28
CA VAL A 72 -7.71 -11.26 -7.94
C VAL A 72 -6.31 -11.55 -7.39
N ASP A 73 -5.60 -10.50 -6.97
CA ASP A 73 -4.30 -10.64 -6.34
C ASP A 73 -4.41 -10.80 -4.82
N PHE A 74 -5.31 -10.06 -4.18
CA PHE A 74 -5.50 -10.07 -2.74
C PHE A 74 -6.97 -10.06 -2.34
N ILE A 75 -7.25 -10.64 -1.18
CA ILE A 75 -8.59 -10.68 -0.58
C ILE A 75 -8.52 -9.98 0.78
N ILE A 76 -9.42 -9.02 1.03
CA ILE A 76 -9.60 -8.40 2.34
C ILE A 76 -10.82 -9.02 3.01
N THR A 77 -10.61 -9.51 4.22
CA THR A 77 -11.67 -9.94 5.16
C THR A 77 -11.68 -9.02 6.38
N ALA A 78 -12.79 -8.97 7.09
CA ALA A 78 -12.89 -8.20 8.32
C ALA A 78 -13.64 -8.95 9.43
N ASN A 79 -13.15 -8.76 10.66
CA ASN A 79 -13.89 -9.11 11.87
C ASN A 79 -14.28 -7.80 12.59
N ILE A 80 -15.59 -7.63 12.81
CA ILE A 80 -16.18 -6.39 13.32
C ILE A 80 -16.79 -6.65 14.68
N GLY A 81 -16.35 -5.88 15.67
CA GLY A 81 -16.88 -5.91 17.02
C GLY A 81 -18.22 -5.19 17.14
N GLU A 82 -18.85 -5.35 18.30
CA GLU A 82 -20.06 -4.64 18.65
C GLU A 82 -19.81 -3.15 18.82
N VAL A 83 -20.81 -2.31 18.49
CA VAL A 83 -20.78 -0.88 18.78
C VAL A 83 -21.01 -0.67 20.27
N ALA A 84 -19.97 -0.24 20.98
CA ALA A 84 -20.07 0.13 22.38
C ALA A 84 -20.49 1.59 22.52
N THR A 85 -21.68 1.83 23.09
CA THR A 85 -22.22 3.18 23.30
C THR A 85 -22.17 3.54 24.77
N GLU A 86 -21.63 4.72 25.09
CA GLU A 86 -21.51 5.25 26.44
C GLU A 86 -22.09 6.66 26.51
N GLN A 87 -22.98 6.92 27.48
CA GLN A 87 -23.47 8.24 27.75
C GLN A 87 -22.46 9.06 28.57
N LYS A 88 -22.18 10.29 28.14
CA LYS A 88 -21.21 11.19 28.78
C LYS A 88 -21.81 12.55 29.01
N THR A 89 -21.28 13.27 30.00
CA THR A 89 -21.66 14.69 30.29
C THR A 89 -20.44 15.55 29.93
N GLY A 90 -20.72 16.63 29.21
CA GLY A 90 -19.75 17.67 28.88
C GLY A 90 -20.21 19.01 29.45
N THR A 91 -19.30 19.99 29.53
CA THR A 91 -19.56 21.34 29.94
C THR A 91 -19.22 22.32 28.83
N GLN A 92 -20.14 23.22 28.48
CA GLN A 92 -19.88 24.26 27.50
C GLN A 92 -18.88 25.29 28.06
N LEU A 93 -17.78 25.50 27.36
CA LEU A 93 -16.71 26.40 27.81
C LEU A 93 -17.13 27.86 28.03
N LEU A 94 -18.11 28.36 27.28
CA LEU A 94 -18.52 29.77 27.34
C LEU A 94 -19.62 30.02 28.35
N THR A 95 -20.53 29.08 28.57
CA THR A 95 -21.73 29.26 29.39
C THR A 95 -21.69 28.52 30.71
N GLY A 96 -20.79 27.54 30.84
CA GLY A 96 -20.75 26.61 31.98
C GLY A 96 -21.92 25.61 32.01
N ALA A 97 -22.80 25.62 31.02
CA ALA A 97 -23.95 24.72 30.96
C ALA A 97 -23.52 23.29 30.71
N GLU A 98 -24.07 22.34 31.45
CA GLU A 98 -23.89 20.91 31.23
C GLU A 98 -24.75 20.44 30.05
N TYR A 99 -24.19 19.50 29.26
CA TYR A 99 -24.93 18.83 28.19
C TYR A 99 -24.57 17.35 28.16
N THR A 100 -25.50 16.51 27.71
CA THR A 100 -25.32 15.08 27.56
C THR A 100 -25.01 14.79 26.11
N TYR A 101 -24.06 13.86 25.89
CA TYR A 101 -23.73 13.31 24.58
C TYR A 101 -23.44 11.81 24.70
N TYR A 102 -23.45 11.10 23.56
CA TYR A 102 -23.16 9.70 23.47
C TYR A 102 -21.85 9.53 22.71
N SER A 103 -20.96 8.73 23.28
CA SER A 103 -19.71 8.31 22.62
C SER A 103 -19.83 6.85 22.24
N CYS A 104 -19.69 6.57 20.95
CA CYS A 104 -19.72 5.21 20.45
C CYS A 104 -18.34 4.80 19.92
N LYS A 105 -18.05 3.50 20.01
CA LYS A 105 -16.80 2.91 19.52
C LYS A 105 -17.10 1.56 18.89
N VAL A 106 -16.52 1.30 17.73
CA VAL A 106 -16.44 -0.02 17.09
C VAL A 106 -14.99 -0.41 16.90
N ASN A 107 -14.62 -1.63 17.32
CA ASN A 107 -13.31 -2.19 17.02
C ASN A 107 -13.43 -3.09 15.79
N TYR A 108 -12.38 -3.12 14.96
CA TYR A 108 -12.34 -4.02 13.80
C TYR A 108 -10.93 -4.54 13.54
N THR A 109 -10.86 -5.69 12.90
CA THR A 109 -9.63 -6.29 12.40
C THR A 109 -9.80 -6.52 10.91
N LEU A 110 -8.90 -5.92 10.11
CA LEU A 110 -8.78 -6.18 8.68
C LEU A 110 -7.64 -7.16 8.45
N VAL A 111 -7.86 -8.14 7.58
CA VAL A 111 -6.85 -9.11 7.15
C VAL A 111 -6.79 -9.09 5.64
N MET A 112 -5.60 -8.93 5.08
CA MET A 112 -5.34 -9.06 3.64
C MET A 112 -4.57 -10.35 3.40
N THR A 113 -5.10 -11.17 2.50
CA THR A 113 -4.56 -12.48 2.12
C THR A 113 -4.19 -12.46 0.64
N ASP A 114 -3.06 -13.04 0.28
CA ASP A 114 -2.69 -13.29 -1.11
C ASP A 114 -3.63 -14.37 -1.68
N ALA A 115 -4.34 -14.05 -2.75
CA ALA A 115 -5.38 -14.91 -3.31
C ALA A 115 -4.84 -16.22 -3.91
N LYS A 116 -3.56 -16.25 -4.31
CA LYS A 116 -2.92 -17.42 -4.95
C LYS A 116 -2.28 -18.36 -3.95
N THR A 117 -1.79 -17.83 -2.82
CA THR A 117 -1.00 -18.62 -1.84
C THR A 117 -1.70 -18.79 -0.51
N ASP A 118 -2.85 -18.15 -0.30
CA ASP A 118 -3.64 -18.16 0.96
C ASP A 118 -2.84 -17.63 2.18
N LYS A 119 -1.78 -16.87 1.92
CA LYS A 119 -0.94 -16.31 2.99
C LYS A 119 -1.42 -14.92 3.38
N ILE A 120 -1.51 -14.69 4.68
CA ILE A 120 -1.74 -13.35 5.21
C ILE A 120 -0.53 -12.48 4.88
N VAL A 121 -0.75 -11.39 4.16
CA VAL A 121 0.29 -10.42 3.75
C VAL A 121 0.24 -9.16 4.60
N ALA A 122 -0.93 -8.77 5.10
CA ALA A 122 -1.08 -7.64 6.00
C ALA A 122 -2.26 -7.84 6.97
N THR A 123 -2.16 -7.26 8.15
CA THR A 123 -3.24 -7.23 9.15
C THR A 123 -3.29 -5.86 9.82
N ARG A 124 -4.51 -5.36 10.06
CA ARG A 124 -4.72 -4.09 10.74
C ARG A 124 -5.80 -4.22 11.80
N ASN A 125 -5.40 -4.00 13.07
CA ASN A 125 -6.34 -3.84 14.18
C ASN A 125 -6.55 -2.36 14.42
N SER A 126 -7.79 -1.91 14.47
CA SER A 126 -8.11 -0.51 14.68
C SER A 126 -9.50 -0.32 15.30
N PHE A 127 -9.89 0.92 15.46
CA PHE A 127 -11.21 1.27 15.92
C PHE A 127 -11.66 2.59 15.29
N PHE A 128 -12.96 2.77 15.19
CA PHE A 128 -13.56 4.05 14.90
C PHE A 128 -14.38 4.53 16.09
N THR A 129 -14.40 5.85 16.32
CA THR A 129 -15.22 6.47 17.37
C THR A 129 -16.04 7.59 16.77
N ASN A 130 -17.27 7.76 17.29
CA ASN A 130 -18.12 8.89 16.95
C ASN A 130 -18.80 9.42 18.21
N THR A 131 -19.15 10.71 18.22
CA THR A 131 -19.89 11.33 19.29
C THR A 131 -21.03 12.15 18.71
N ASP A 132 -22.24 12.01 19.29
CA ASP A 132 -23.41 12.79 18.93
C ASP A 132 -24.29 13.01 20.18
N GLN A 133 -25.19 13.98 20.14
CA GLN A 133 -26.21 14.15 21.18
C GLN A 133 -27.34 13.11 21.04
N ASP A 134 -27.47 12.50 19.88
CA ASP A 134 -28.41 11.44 19.58
C ASP A 134 -27.66 10.10 19.60
N PRO A 135 -28.05 9.09 20.40
CA PRO A 135 -27.39 7.82 20.53
C PRO A 135 -27.37 7.03 19.20
N ASP A 136 -28.43 7.10 18.39
CA ASP A 136 -28.53 6.37 17.13
C ASP A 136 -27.58 6.98 16.08
N LYS A 137 -27.47 8.31 16.05
CA LYS A 137 -26.48 8.98 15.17
C LYS A 137 -25.05 8.73 15.62
N ALA A 138 -24.82 8.69 16.94
CA ALA A 138 -23.50 8.31 17.46
C ALA A 138 -23.14 6.90 17.01
N ALA A 139 -24.02 5.92 17.15
CA ALA A 139 -23.82 4.54 16.73
C ALA A 139 -23.58 4.42 15.22
N THR A 140 -24.48 4.96 14.40
CA THR A 140 -24.38 4.91 12.92
C THR A 140 -23.11 5.58 12.42
N GLY A 141 -22.69 6.69 13.02
CA GLY A 141 -21.48 7.41 12.67
C GLY A 141 -20.18 6.64 12.98
N CYS A 142 -20.25 5.57 13.79
CA CYS A 142 -19.13 4.67 14.06
C CYS A 142 -18.94 3.57 12.99
N LEU A 143 -19.95 3.34 12.14
CA LEU A 143 -19.94 2.25 11.15
C LEU A 143 -19.15 2.67 9.90
N LYS A 144 -17.85 2.91 10.06
CA LYS A 144 -16.95 3.26 8.98
C LYS A 144 -15.51 2.82 9.26
N PHE A 145 -14.73 2.75 8.19
CA PHE A 145 -13.31 2.51 8.28
C PHE A 145 -12.53 3.84 8.21
N SER A 146 -11.38 3.87 8.87
CA SER A 146 -10.42 4.94 8.67
C SER A 146 -9.76 4.79 7.31
N ASP A 147 -9.82 5.83 6.46
CA ASP A 147 -9.11 5.89 5.18
C ASP A 147 -7.62 5.61 5.37
N GLN A 148 -7.04 6.07 6.48
CA GLN A 148 -5.65 5.83 6.82
C GLN A 148 -5.36 4.36 7.11
N ASP A 149 -6.25 3.64 7.81
CA ASP A 149 -6.05 2.22 8.11
C ASP A 149 -6.15 1.35 6.87
N LEU A 150 -7.09 1.64 5.97
CA LEU A 150 -7.19 0.95 4.68
C LEU A 150 -5.98 1.26 3.79
N ARG A 151 -5.57 2.53 3.73
CA ARG A 151 -4.37 2.91 2.98
C ARG A 151 -3.14 2.17 3.48
N ARG A 152 -2.92 2.10 4.80
CA ARG A 152 -1.80 1.36 5.39
C ARG A 152 -1.88 -0.14 5.16
N LEU A 153 -3.08 -0.73 5.22
CA LEU A 153 -3.27 -2.14 4.88
C LEU A 153 -2.84 -2.43 3.45
N VAL A 154 -3.28 -1.59 2.49
CA VAL A 154 -2.92 -1.68 1.08
C VAL A 154 -1.42 -1.44 0.86
N ASP A 155 -0.84 -0.41 1.49
CA ASP A 155 0.58 -0.09 1.34
C ASP A 155 1.49 -1.20 1.88
N ASN A 156 1.04 -1.96 2.87
CA ASN A 156 1.77 -3.10 3.43
C ASN A 156 1.56 -4.40 2.64
N GLY A 157 0.39 -4.59 2.02
CA GLY A 157 0.06 -5.80 1.25
C GLY A 157 0.42 -5.68 -0.24
N CYS A 158 0.08 -4.54 -0.84
CA CYS A 158 0.25 -4.29 -2.29
C CYS A 158 1.57 -3.54 -2.56
N ILE A 159 2.70 -4.24 -2.46
CA ILE A 159 4.03 -3.64 -2.63
C ILE A 159 4.34 -3.46 -4.12
N VAL A 160 4.45 -2.20 -4.55
CA VAL A 160 4.87 -1.83 -5.91
C VAL A 160 6.39 -1.74 -5.96
N LYS A 161 7.00 -2.39 -6.97
CA LYS A 161 8.44 -2.35 -7.23
C LYS A 161 8.71 -1.82 -8.64
N VAL A 162 9.51 -0.75 -8.73
CA VAL A 162 9.88 -0.14 -10.01
C VAL A 162 11.35 0.30 -10.00
N PRO A 163 12.05 0.26 -11.14
CA PRO A 163 13.41 0.77 -11.22
C PRO A 163 13.40 2.31 -11.26
N ILE A 164 14.49 2.93 -10.79
CA ILE A 164 14.78 4.33 -11.08
C ILE A 164 15.25 4.42 -12.53
N ALA A 165 14.54 5.17 -13.37
CA ALA A 165 14.91 5.39 -14.76
C ALA A 165 16.08 6.37 -14.88
N THR A 166 16.01 7.50 -14.18
CA THR A 166 17.07 8.53 -14.21
C THR A 166 17.01 9.45 -12.98
N LEU A 167 18.14 10.13 -12.70
CA LEU A 167 18.16 11.24 -11.75
C LEU A 167 17.88 12.55 -12.48
N GLN A 168 16.89 13.32 -12.01
CA GLN A 168 16.53 14.60 -12.63
C GLN A 168 17.31 15.77 -12.04
N ASP A 169 17.47 15.83 -10.72
CA ASP A 169 18.16 16.93 -10.03
C ASP A 169 19.19 16.36 -9.05
N VAL A 170 20.46 16.76 -9.26
CA VAL A 170 21.59 16.38 -8.41
C VAL A 170 22.31 17.65 -7.95
N LYS A 171 22.36 17.90 -6.65
CA LYS A 171 23.05 19.06 -6.05
C LYS A 171 24.12 18.60 -5.07
N LYS A 172 25.33 19.10 -5.22
CA LYS A 172 26.47 18.79 -4.34
C LYS A 172 26.69 17.29 -4.15
N ASN A 173 26.65 16.52 -5.25
CA ASN A 173 26.75 15.07 -5.28
C ASN A 173 25.67 14.35 -4.45
N LYS A 174 24.47 14.93 -4.36
CA LYS A 174 23.32 14.38 -3.68
C LYS A 174 22.11 14.44 -4.61
N ALA A 175 21.52 13.31 -4.93
CA ALA A 175 20.27 13.22 -5.68
C ALA A 175 19.14 13.88 -4.87
N GLN A 176 18.36 14.73 -5.53
CA GLN A 176 17.19 15.41 -4.93
C GLN A 176 15.91 14.82 -5.49
N THR A 177 15.89 14.55 -6.80
CA THR A 177 14.73 13.96 -7.48
C THR A 177 15.17 12.88 -8.46
N ALA A 178 14.29 11.89 -8.64
CA ALA A 178 14.43 10.82 -9.60
C ALA A 178 13.15 10.71 -10.44
N ILE A 179 13.30 10.23 -11.66
CA ILE A 179 12.20 9.88 -12.55
C ILE A 179 12.09 8.35 -12.58
N ILE A 180 10.86 7.86 -12.55
CA ILE A 180 10.52 6.47 -12.76
C ILE A 180 9.55 6.33 -13.95
N ASP A 181 9.74 5.29 -14.75
CA ASP A 181 8.87 4.95 -15.88
C ASP A 181 7.68 4.12 -15.38
N ALA A 182 6.82 4.78 -14.60
CA ALA A 182 5.67 4.16 -13.94
C ALA A 182 4.71 5.24 -13.42
N GLY A 183 3.42 4.89 -13.32
CA GLY A 183 2.38 5.82 -12.92
C GLY A 183 1.13 5.14 -12.34
N PRO A 184 -0.04 5.77 -12.45
CA PRO A 184 -1.31 5.26 -11.91
C PRO A 184 -1.74 3.90 -12.45
N ASN A 185 -1.29 3.52 -13.65
CA ASN A 185 -1.54 2.21 -14.25
C ASN A 185 -1.06 1.03 -13.40
N ILE A 186 -0.05 1.25 -12.54
CA ILE A 186 0.45 0.26 -11.58
C ILE A 186 0.22 0.65 -10.11
N GLY A 187 -0.66 1.62 -9.85
CA GLY A 187 -1.01 2.05 -8.50
C GLY A 187 -0.04 3.05 -7.88
N ILE A 188 0.71 3.82 -8.67
CA ILE A 188 1.51 4.94 -8.17
C ILE A 188 0.63 6.18 -8.09
N CYS A 189 0.67 6.86 -6.95
CA CYS A 189 -0.05 8.10 -6.72
C CYS A 189 0.78 9.07 -5.85
N GLU A 190 0.44 10.35 -5.91
CA GLU A 190 1.11 11.38 -5.13
C GLU A 190 1.13 11.06 -3.63
N GLY A 191 2.25 11.33 -3.01
CA GLY A 191 2.46 11.07 -1.60
C GLY A 191 2.85 9.63 -1.26
N LEU A 192 2.89 8.67 -2.21
CA LEU A 192 3.35 7.31 -1.97
C LEU A 192 4.83 7.31 -1.57
N TYR A 193 5.17 6.53 -0.54
CA TYR A 193 6.53 6.39 -0.03
C TYR A 193 7.20 5.13 -0.58
N PHE A 194 8.52 5.23 -0.78
CA PHE A 194 9.36 4.13 -1.24
C PHE A 194 10.63 4.01 -0.39
N ASP A 195 11.08 2.77 -0.20
CA ASP A 195 12.47 2.49 0.08
C ASP A 195 13.26 2.43 -1.23
N ILE A 196 14.44 3.06 -1.26
CA ILE A 196 15.39 2.93 -2.36
C ILE A 196 16.30 1.77 -2.02
N GLN A 197 16.29 0.75 -2.86
CA GLN A 197 17.01 -0.50 -2.65
C GLN A 197 18.02 -0.73 -3.75
N VAL A 198 19.17 -1.30 -3.39
CA VAL A 198 20.14 -1.86 -4.33
C VAL A 198 20.08 -3.37 -4.24
N GLU A 199 20.02 -4.00 -5.39
CA GLU A 199 20.12 -5.44 -5.51
C GLU A 199 21.57 -5.88 -5.29
N SER A 200 21.78 -6.90 -4.49
CA SER A 200 23.09 -7.48 -4.19
C SER A 200 22.96 -9.00 -4.19
N GLU A 201 24.02 -9.68 -4.54
CA GLU A 201 24.08 -11.13 -4.53
C GLU A 201 25.13 -11.61 -3.53
N ILE A 202 24.75 -12.55 -2.66
CA ILE A 202 25.66 -13.25 -1.75
C ILE A 202 25.42 -14.75 -1.87
N SER A 203 26.46 -15.48 -2.26
CA SER A 203 26.42 -16.95 -2.37
C SER A 203 25.28 -17.46 -3.26
N GLY A 204 25.02 -16.80 -4.39
CA GLY A 204 23.96 -17.15 -5.34
C GLY A 204 22.55 -16.82 -4.88
N ARG A 205 22.40 -16.00 -3.82
CA ARG A 205 21.09 -15.52 -3.33
C ARG A 205 21.01 -14.02 -3.49
N THR A 206 19.94 -13.58 -4.14
CA THR A 206 19.62 -12.16 -4.27
C THR A 206 19.05 -11.62 -2.96
N PHE A 207 19.53 -10.46 -2.54
CA PHE A 207 18.96 -9.70 -1.43
C PHE A 207 18.94 -8.21 -1.77
N TYR A 208 18.04 -7.48 -1.11
CA TYR A 208 17.85 -6.05 -1.33
C TYR A 208 18.33 -5.28 -0.11
N LYS A 209 19.25 -4.35 -0.32
CA LYS A 209 19.75 -3.45 0.73
C LYS A 209 19.10 -2.09 0.56
N THR A 210 18.37 -1.62 1.57
CA THR A 210 17.84 -0.25 1.58
C THR A 210 18.97 0.75 1.80
N ILE A 211 19.09 1.71 0.87
CA ILE A 211 20.13 2.76 0.87
C ILE A 211 19.53 4.15 1.01
N GLY A 212 18.21 4.29 0.89
CA GLY A 212 17.55 5.57 0.96
C GLY A 212 16.03 5.45 1.00
N ALA A 213 15.38 6.59 0.87
CA ALA A 213 13.93 6.68 0.76
C ALA A 213 13.52 7.77 -0.22
N ALA A 214 12.38 7.57 -0.88
CA ALA A 214 11.79 8.55 -1.78
C ALA A 214 10.28 8.70 -1.49
N LYS A 215 9.70 9.77 -1.99
CA LYS A 215 8.26 10.04 -1.96
C LYS A 215 7.81 10.51 -3.32
N VAL A 216 6.68 10.03 -3.81
CA VAL A 216 6.08 10.56 -5.03
C VAL A 216 5.72 12.02 -4.83
N LYS A 217 6.32 12.88 -5.66
CA LYS A 217 6.11 14.32 -5.66
C LYS A 217 5.03 14.73 -6.66
N GLU A 218 5.10 14.16 -7.86
CA GLU A 218 4.23 14.55 -8.97
C GLU A 218 4.10 13.38 -9.95
N VAL A 219 2.88 13.11 -10.39
CA VAL A 219 2.57 12.14 -11.44
C VAL A 219 2.37 12.93 -12.74
N LEU A 220 3.26 12.73 -13.72
CA LEU A 220 3.25 13.48 -14.99
C LEU A 220 2.34 12.85 -16.04
N SER A 221 2.26 11.52 -16.05
CA SER A 221 1.42 10.75 -16.96
C SER A 221 1.15 9.35 -16.38
N ASP A 222 0.40 8.53 -17.13
CA ASP A 222 0.13 7.14 -16.74
C ASP A 222 1.40 6.28 -16.58
N GLU A 223 2.52 6.70 -17.19
CA GLU A 223 3.76 5.94 -17.25
C GLU A 223 4.97 6.74 -16.74
N LEU A 224 4.79 7.96 -16.19
CA LEU A 224 5.92 8.81 -15.80
C LEU A 224 5.65 9.55 -14.49
N THR A 225 6.54 9.39 -13.53
CA THR A 225 6.41 9.99 -12.21
C THR A 225 7.73 10.57 -11.69
N ILE A 226 7.64 11.73 -11.03
CA ILE A 226 8.76 12.36 -10.31
C ILE A 226 8.69 11.98 -8.84
N CYS A 227 9.79 11.44 -8.31
CA CYS A 227 9.98 11.12 -6.91
C CYS A 227 11.00 12.06 -6.27
N GLU A 228 10.68 12.63 -5.11
CA GLU A 228 11.62 13.35 -4.25
C GLU A 228 12.44 12.36 -3.43
N ILE A 229 13.76 12.46 -3.42
CA ILE A 229 14.64 11.62 -2.61
C ILE A 229 14.76 12.25 -1.23
N THR A 230 14.11 11.66 -0.24
CA THR A 230 14.02 12.18 1.13
C THR A 230 15.20 11.77 2.00
N LYS A 231 15.81 10.61 1.72
CA LYS A 231 17.00 10.07 2.42
C LYS A 231 17.95 9.37 1.45
N GLY A 232 19.23 9.31 1.80
CA GLY A 232 20.24 8.50 1.09
C GLY A 232 20.70 9.07 -0.27
N GLY A 233 20.39 10.34 -0.60
CA GLY A 233 20.67 10.89 -1.92
C GLY A 233 22.14 10.86 -2.35
N LYS A 234 23.13 10.78 -1.43
CA LYS A 234 24.55 10.59 -1.78
C LYS A 234 24.80 9.15 -2.21
N ASP A 235 24.28 8.19 -1.46
CA ASP A 235 24.43 6.76 -1.75
C ASP A 235 23.76 6.42 -3.09
N VAL A 236 22.58 7.01 -3.36
CA VAL A 236 21.89 6.89 -4.65
C VAL A 236 22.80 7.31 -5.82
N VAL A 237 23.47 8.47 -5.73
CA VAL A 237 24.41 8.92 -6.77
C VAL A 237 25.59 7.96 -6.90
N THR A 238 26.14 7.48 -5.77
CA THR A 238 27.28 6.58 -5.76
C THR A 238 26.94 5.29 -6.48
N TYR A 239 25.86 4.61 -6.10
CA TYR A 239 25.46 3.32 -6.70
C TYR A 239 25.08 3.45 -8.18
N ILE A 240 24.43 4.54 -8.59
CA ILE A 240 24.13 4.78 -10.02
C ILE A 240 25.44 4.97 -10.82
N ASN A 241 26.41 5.71 -10.29
CA ASN A 241 27.70 5.91 -10.95
C ASN A 241 28.52 4.61 -11.04
N GLU A 242 28.31 3.67 -10.12
CA GLU A 242 28.88 2.32 -10.14
C GLU A 242 28.15 1.36 -11.11
N GLY A 243 27.09 1.84 -11.77
CA GLY A 243 26.29 1.05 -12.71
C GLY A 243 25.27 0.12 -12.05
N SER A 244 24.96 0.31 -10.78
CA SER A 244 23.95 -0.48 -10.07
C SER A 244 22.54 -0.06 -10.47
N THR A 245 21.65 -1.04 -10.65
CA THR A 245 20.20 -0.77 -10.77
C THR A 245 19.61 -0.52 -9.38
N LEU A 246 18.94 0.60 -9.23
CA LEU A 246 18.22 0.94 -8.01
C LEU A 246 16.72 0.71 -8.19
N ILE A 247 16.12 0.08 -7.18
CA ILE A 247 14.71 -0.29 -7.16
C ILE A 247 14.01 0.54 -6.08
N LEU A 248 12.88 1.13 -6.44
CA LEU A 248 11.92 1.70 -5.50
C LEU A 248 10.92 0.61 -5.11
N SER A 249 10.85 0.31 -3.81
CA SER A 249 9.86 -0.60 -3.22
C SER A 249 8.90 0.19 -2.37
N SER A 250 7.61 0.20 -2.70
CA SER A 250 6.62 0.97 -1.95
C SER A 250 6.52 0.50 -0.51
N LYS A 251 6.18 1.42 0.39
CA LYS A 251 6.03 1.15 1.82
C LYS A 251 4.97 2.05 2.44
N GLU A 252 4.55 1.67 3.64
CA GLU A 252 3.69 2.48 4.49
C GLU A 252 4.33 3.86 4.78
N GLU A 253 3.51 4.90 4.85
CA GLU A 253 3.93 6.23 5.26
C GLU A 253 4.57 6.19 6.66
N PRO A 254 5.77 6.76 6.85
CA PRO A 254 6.41 6.78 8.16
C PRO A 254 5.55 7.51 9.18
N LEU A 255 5.39 6.93 10.37
CA LEU A 255 4.75 7.61 11.49
C LEU A 255 5.61 8.81 11.89
N ILE A 256 5.05 10.01 11.83
CA ILE A 256 5.67 11.20 12.41
C ILE A 256 5.39 11.14 13.90
N HIS A 257 6.38 10.76 14.69
CA HIS A 257 6.33 10.92 16.14
C HIS A 257 6.63 12.39 16.45
N PHE A 258 5.62 13.11 16.90
CA PHE A 258 5.75 14.45 17.49
C PHE A 258 6.18 14.34 18.95
#